data_e021a466272c639ac8ab7fef24e540c3
#
_entry.id   e021a466272c639ac8ab7fef24e540c3
#
_cell.length_a   1.000
_cell.length_b   1.000
_cell.length_c   1.000
_cell.angle_alpha   90.00
_cell.angle_beta   90.00
_cell.angle_gamma   90.00
#
_symmetry.space_group_name_H-M   'P 1'
#
loop_
_entity.id
_entity.type
_entity.pdbx_description
1 polymer ?
#
loop_
_entity_poly.entity_id
_entity_poly.type
_entity_poly.pdbx_seq_one_letter_code
_entity_poly.pdbx_strand_id
1 'polypeptide(L)'
;MIDTAKETLFLSDDLLFYTLEGEGELIGQPSVFMRLSMCNLTCIGFKSEDSPNGCDSYVSWSVKNKMTFDEIFQYMEDKGLINRLKVEAVLKITGGEPILQQKQLLKFVEALSEKYDFRPRIDFETNGTLMPDLKWVDDFGATFTVSPKLTTNGDPESKPDVLCYHANIQSCFKFVISKAEDIDEIWRKYVEDDKGINLENYRIWFMPCCGSREEHIKVAVTVAEYAKQMNVNFSPRLHLLLWDKALLV
;
A
#
# COMPACT_ATOMS: atom_id res chain seq x y z
N MET A 1 -30.02 -3.21 1.11
CA MET A 1 -29.35 -1.94 1.52
C MET A 1 -28.48 -2.20 2.74
N ILE A 2 -27.26 -1.73 2.71
CA ILE A 2 -26.29 -1.81 3.81
C ILE A 2 -26.70 -0.79 4.88
N ASP A 3 -26.76 -1.21 6.16
CA ASP A 3 -27.06 -0.31 7.29
C ASP A 3 -25.79 0.46 7.69
N THR A 4 -25.55 1.58 7.04
CA THR A 4 -24.33 2.39 7.18
C THR A 4 -24.11 2.96 8.58
N ALA A 5 -25.16 3.06 9.38
CA ALA A 5 -25.07 3.50 10.78
C ALA A 5 -24.55 2.41 11.73
N LYS A 6 -24.54 1.13 11.29
CA LYS A 6 -24.09 -0.01 12.12
C LYS A 6 -22.80 -0.65 11.63
N GLU A 7 -22.58 -0.66 10.31
CA GLU A 7 -21.35 -1.20 9.74
C GLU A 7 -20.16 -0.29 10.06
N THR A 8 -19.02 -0.86 10.40
CA THR A 8 -17.86 -0.10 10.88
C THR A 8 -16.55 -0.58 10.25
N LEU A 9 -15.59 0.35 10.15
CA LEU A 9 -14.19 0.09 9.87
C LEU A 9 -13.31 0.59 11.02
N PHE A 10 -12.12 0.01 11.11
CA PHE A 10 -11.07 0.51 12.01
C PHE A 10 -10.05 1.28 11.18
N LEU A 11 -10.05 2.59 11.32
CA LEU A 11 -9.11 3.49 10.65
C LEU A 11 -7.92 3.81 11.56
N SER A 12 -6.80 4.16 10.95
CA SER A 12 -5.62 4.68 11.64
C SER A 12 -5.86 6.09 12.17
N ASP A 13 -4.85 6.67 12.82
CA ASP A 13 -4.92 8.05 13.30
C ASP A 13 -5.09 9.07 12.19
N ASP A 14 -4.46 8.83 11.03
CA ASP A 14 -4.51 9.71 9.86
C ASP A 14 -5.86 9.70 9.12
N LEU A 15 -6.75 8.75 9.43
CA LEU A 15 -8.06 8.54 8.80
C LEU A 15 -8.00 8.47 7.26
N LEU A 16 -8.45 9.56 6.60
CA LEU A 16 -8.40 9.76 5.15
C LEU A 16 -7.81 11.14 4.82
N PHE A 17 -6.95 11.18 3.80
CA PHE A 17 -6.37 12.45 3.33
C PHE A 17 -6.12 12.40 1.82
N TYR A 18 -6.00 13.56 1.19
CA TYR A 18 -5.77 13.71 -0.23
C TYR A 18 -4.35 14.21 -0.50
N THR A 19 -3.61 13.47 -1.33
CA THR A 19 -2.24 13.82 -1.74
C THR A 19 -1.87 13.16 -3.07
N LEU A 20 -0.61 13.22 -3.45
CA LEU A 20 -0.06 12.45 -4.56
C LEU A 20 0.47 11.10 -4.07
N GLU A 21 0.23 10.03 -4.85
CA GLU A 21 0.88 8.75 -4.60
C GLU A 21 2.41 8.93 -4.65
N GLY A 22 3.07 8.49 -3.62
CA GLY A 22 4.51 8.69 -3.43
C GLY A 22 5.38 7.54 -3.92
N GLU A 23 4.81 6.37 -4.22
CA GLU A 23 5.54 5.13 -4.40
C GLU A 23 4.91 4.21 -5.47
N GLY A 24 5.72 3.30 -6.03
CA GLY A 24 5.23 2.26 -6.92
C GLY A 24 4.75 2.74 -8.28
N GLU A 25 3.86 1.97 -8.89
CA GLU A 25 3.39 2.18 -10.27
C GLU A 25 2.54 3.45 -10.43
N LEU A 26 1.79 3.83 -9.39
CA LEU A 26 0.89 4.98 -9.44
C LEU A 26 1.55 6.28 -8.97
N ILE A 27 2.87 6.32 -8.85
CA ILE A 27 3.62 7.49 -8.37
C ILE A 27 3.21 8.78 -9.10
N GLY A 28 2.95 9.84 -8.33
CA GLY A 28 2.53 11.14 -8.83
C GLY A 28 1.03 11.26 -9.12
N GLN A 29 0.25 10.19 -9.01
CA GLN A 29 -1.20 10.26 -9.22
C GLN A 29 -1.92 10.85 -8.00
N PRO A 30 -2.88 11.77 -8.23
CA PRO A 30 -3.76 12.26 -7.17
C PRO A 30 -4.51 11.09 -6.52
N SER A 31 -4.44 11.00 -5.20
CA SER A 31 -5.01 9.87 -4.45
C SER A 31 -5.66 10.33 -3.15
N VAL A 32 -6.78 9.71 -2.82
CA VAL A 32 -7.39 9.76 -1.50
C VAL A 32 -6.93 8.52 -0.75
N PHE A 33 -6.05 8.71 0.21
CA PHE A 33 -5.58 7.62 1.06
C PHE A 33 -6.60 7.29 2.12
N MET A 34 -6.97 6.02 2.23
CA MET A 34 -7.73 5.45 3.34
C MET A 34 -6.79 4.51 4.11
N ARG A 35 -6.33 4.96 5.26
CA ARG A 35 -5.37 4.21 6.05
C ARG A 35 -6.08 3.43 7.16
N LEU A 36 -6.03 2.10 7.09
CA LEU A 36 -6.66 1.20 8.05
C LEU A 36 -5.72 0.86 9.21
N SER A 37 -6.32 0.59 10.36
CA SER A 37 -5.62 0.06 11.52
C SER A 37 -5.32 -1.42 11.38
N MET A 38 -4.41 -1.89 12.23
CA MET A 38 -4.03 -3.30 12.41
C MET A 38 -3.16 -3.83 11.27
N CYS A 39 -2.21 -4.67 11.65
CA CYS A 39 -1.37 -5.45 10.74
C CYS A 39 -1.19 -6.86 11.31
N ASN A 40 -1.01 -7.83 10.45
CA ASN A 40 -0.70 -9.21 10.82
C ASN A 40 0.81 -9.50 10.86
N LEU A 41 1.65 -8.50 10.59
CA LEU A 41 3.11 -8.62 10.62
C LEU A 41 3.72 -7.72 11.70
N THR A 42 4.93 -8.12 12.15
CA THR A 42 5.78 -7.37 13.08
C THR A 42 7.13 -7.09 12.41
N CYS A 43 7.11 -6.16 11.45
CA CYS A 43 8.29 -5.87 10.63
C CYS A 43 9.42 -5.22 11.44
N ILE A 44 10.67 -5.61 11.12
CA ILE A 44 11.88 -4.95 11.63
C ILE A 44 11.92 -3.48 11.21
N GLY A 45 11.40 -3.18 10.02
CA GLY A 45 11.25 -1.83 9.47
C GLY A 45 12.55 -1.18 9.06
N PHE A 46 12.53 0.14 8.96
CA PHE A 46 13.67 0.91 8.47
C PHE A 46 14.75 1.19 9.52
N LYS A 47 14.50 0.83 10.79
CA LYS A 47 15.41 1.04 11.92
C LYS A 47 15.87 2.49 12.05
N SER A 48 14.99 3.43 11.72
CA SER A 48 15.26 4.86 11.86
C SER A 48 14.89 5.36 13.25
N GLU A 49 15.44 6.51 13.67
CA GLU A 49 15.08 7.16 14.93
C GLU A 49 13.58 7.51 14.98
N ASP A 50 12.97 7.80 13.82
CA ASP A 50 11.56 8.15 13.68
C ASP A 50 10.64 6.91 13.71
N SER A 51 11.19 5.70 13.63
CA SER A 51 10.45 4.44 13.64
C SER A 51 10.99 3.46 14.67
N PRO A 52 10.95 3.79 15.98
CA PRO A 52 11.55 2.97 17.03
C PRO A 52 10.89 1.59 17.16
N ASN A 53 9.66 1.43 16.67
CA ASN A 53 8.93 0.17 16.66
C ASN A 53 9.14 -0.63 15.36
N GLY A 54 10.09 -0.23 14.53
CA GLY A 54 10.45 -0.91 13.28
C GLY A 54 9.72 -0.41 12.06
N CYS A 55 8.45 -0.76 11.88
CA CYS A 55 7.65 -0.32 10.75
C CYS A 55 7.44 1.22 10.76
N ASP A 56 7.68 1.87 9.63
CA ASP A 56 7.49 3.33 9.47
C ASP A 56 6.03 3.78 9.63
N SER A 57 5.10 2.89 9.35
CA SER A 57 3.66 3.15 9.51
C SER A 57 3.10 2.71 10.88
N TYR A 58 3.93 2.18 11.79
CA TYR A 58 3.46 1.60 13.06
C TYR A 58 2.67 2.59 13.90
N VAL A 59 3.17 3.81 14.05
CA VAL A 59 2.52 4.86 14.87
C VAL A 59 1.10 5.13 14.36
N SER A 60 0.92 5.14 13.05
CA SER A 60 -0.37 5.38 12.42
C SER A 60 -1.32 4.19 12.60
N TRP A 61 -0.97 2.99 12.12
CA TRP A 61 -1.90 1.86 12.12
C TRP A 61 -2.12 1.19 13.49
N SER A 62 -1.29 1.45 14.48
CA SER A 62 -1.47 0.96 15.85
C SER A 62 -2.65 1.63 16.58
N VAL A 63 -3.03 2.83 16.17
CA VAL A 63 -4.24 3.51 16.64
C VAL A 63 -5.46 2.88 15.97
N LYS A 64 -6.53 2.67 16.75
CA LYS A 64 -7.76 2.00 16.29
C LYS A 64 -8.96 2.93 16.45
N ASN A 65 -9.21 3.75 15.44
CA ASN A 65 -10.41 4.57 15.38
C ASN A 65 -11.55 3.77 14.75
N LYS A 66 -12.45 3.26 15.59
CA LYS A 66 -13.66 2.58 15.11
C LYS A 66 -14.65 3.62 14.65
N MET A 67 -14.99 3.63 13.37
CA MET A 67 -15.95 4.55 12.77
C MET A 67 -17.04 3.78 12.01
N THR A 68 -18.27 4.27 12.11
CA THR A 68 -19.37 3.81 11.25
C THR A 68 -19.17 4.31 9.81
N PHE A 69 -19.82 3.68 8.85
CA PHE A 69 -19.75 4.17 7.46
C PHE A 69 -20.33 5.58 7.33
N ASP A 70 -21.38 5.90 8.07
CA ASP A 70 -21.96 7.25 8.08
C ASP A 70 -20.96 8.30 8.58
N GLU A 71 -20.21 8.02 9.65
CA GLU A 71 -19.17 8.91 10.17
C GLU A 71 -18.04 9.10 9.16
N ILE A 72 -17.63 8.01 8.47
CA ILE A 72 -16.60 8.08 7.42
C ILE A 72 -17.11 8.91 6.24
N PHE A 73 -18.34 8.70 5.77
CA PHE A 73 -18.92 9.47 4.67
C PHE A 73 -19.03 10.96 5.03
N GLN A 74 -19.47 11.29 6.24
CA GLN A 74 -19.53 12.68 6.70
C GLN A 74 -18.13 13.32 6.70
N TYR A 75 -17.12 12.60 7.21
CA TYR A 75 -15.75 13.06 7.18
C TYR A 75 -15.24 13.31 5.73
N MET A 76 -15.55 12.39 4.81
CA MET A 76 -15.16 12.53 3.39
C MET A 76 -15.86 13.71 2.72
N GLU A 77 -17.13 13.99 3.05
CA GLU A 77 -17.87 15.15 2.57
C GLU A 77 -17.24 16.45 3.10
N ASP A 78 -17.01 16.54 4.40
CA ASP A 78 -16.46 17.73 5.08
C ASP A 78 -15.05 18.09 4.55
N LYS A 79 -14.27 17.09 4.15
CA LYS A 79 -12.94 17.25 3.56
C LYS A 79 -12.95 17.37 2.03
N GLY A 80 -14.12 17.30 1.39
CA GLY A 80 -14.25 17.35 -0.07
C GLY A 80 -13.67 16.16 -0.82
N LEU A 81 -13.40 15.03 -0.12
CA LEU A 81 -12.75 13.85 -0.70
C LEU A 81 -13.64 13.13 -1.71
N ILE A 82 -14.96 13.16 -1.51
CA ILE A 82 -15.93 12.59 -2.47
C ILE A 82 -15.76 13.24 -3.85
N ASN A 83 -15.64 14.57 -3.89
CA ASN A 83 -15.45 15.28 -5.16
C ASN A 83 -14.12 14.94 -5.83
N ARG A 84 -13.06 14.70 -5.05
CA ARG A 84 -11.76 14.24 -5.58
C ARG A 84 -11.87 12.87 -6.24
N LEU A 85 -12.57 11.95 -5.60
CA LEU A 85 -12.81 10.60 -6.17
C LEU A 85 -13.67 10.65 -7.43
N LYS A 86 -14.68 11.53 -7.50
CA LYS A 86 -15.52 11.72 -8.70
C LYS A 86 -14.76 12.27 -9.90
N VAL A 87 -13.65 13.00 -9.68
CA VAL A 87 -12.76 13.49 -10.75
C VAL A 87 -11.49 12.64 -10.87
N GLU A 88 -11.63 11.33 -10.62
CA GLU A 88 -10.66 10.29 -10.90
C GLU A 88 -9.42 10.23 -10.01
N ALA A 89 -9.42 10.88 -8.83
CA ALA A 89 -8.43 10.53 -7.82
C ALA A 89 -8.59 9.05 -7.43
N VAL A 90 -7.47 8.37 -7.20
CA VAL A 90 -7.48 6.96 -6.79
C VAL A 90 -7.88 6.86 -5.32
N LEU A 91 -8.79 5.96 -4.97
CA LEU A 91 -8.99 5.54 -3.59
C LEU A 91 -7.88 4.53 -3.24
N LYS A 92 -6.83 5.02 -2.59
CA LYS A 92 -5.68 4.23 -2.14
C LYS A 92 -5.97 3.62 -0.78
N ILE A 93 -6.27 2.33 -0.74
CA ILE A 93 -6.57 1.61 0.50
C ILE A 93 -5.28 0.98 1.02
N THR A 94 -4.83 1.44 2.17
CA THR A 94 -3.56 1.08 2.79
C THR A 94 -3.71 0.99 4.32
N GLY A 95 -2.62 1.06 5.06
CA GLY A 95 -2.61 1.10 6.53
C GLY A 95 -1.58 0.14 7.10
N GLY A 96 -1.99 -0.72 8.05
CA GLY A 96 -1.21 -1.89 8.43
C GLY A 96 -1.32 -2.94 7.33
N GLU A 97 -2.37 -3.77 7.40
CA GLU A 97 -2.72 -4.70 6.32
C GLU A 97 -4.23 -4.58 6.01
N PRO A 98 -4.61 -3.95 4.90
CA PRO A 98 -6.01 -3.68 4.61
C PRO A 98 -6.85 -4.93 4.35
N ILE A 99 -6.26 -6.01 3.87
CA ILE A 99 -6.98 -7.25 3.57
C ILE A 99 -7.54 -7.92 4.83
N LEU A 100 -7.02 -7.59 6.02
CA LEU A 100 -7.64 -7.99 7.29
C LEU A 100 -9.11 -7.52 7.43
N GLN A 101 -9.43 -6.38 6.85
CA GLN A 101 -10.77 -5.78 6.92
C GLN A 101 -11.55 -5.88 5.60
N GLN A 102 -11.10 -6.69 4.64
CA GLN A 102 -11.64 -6.70 3.27
C GLN A 102 -13.16 -6.92 3.18
N LYS A 103 -13.75 -7.72 4.07
CA LYS A 103 -15.22 -7.96 4.06
C LYS A 103 -16.01 -6.70 4.37
N GLN A 104 -15.53 -5.89 5.30
CA GLN A 104 -16.16 -4.62 5.66
C GLN A 104 -15.86 -3.55 4.62
N LEU A 105 -14.65 -3.56 4.05
CA LEU A 105 -14.28 -2.67 2.96
C LEU A 105 -15.15 -2.87 1.72
N LEU A 106 -15.46 -4.12 1.33
CA LEU A 106 -16.37 -4.41 0.21
C LEU A 106 -17.73 -3.74 0.45
N LYS A 107 -18.34 -3.96 1.61
CA LYS A 107 -19.60 -3.29 1.97
C LYS A 107 -19.47 -1.76 1.96
N PHE A 108 -18.35 -1.23 2.45
CA PHE A 108 -18.10 0.21 2.47
C PHE A 108 -18.07 0.80 1.06
N VAL A 109 -17.35 0.16 0.13
CA VAL A 109 -17.24 0.65 -1.26
C VAL A 109 -18.55 0.46 -2.02
N GLU A 110 -19.30 -0.61 -1.75
CA GLU A 110 -20.65 -0.79 -2.29
C GLU A 110 -21.58 0.34 -1.82
N ALA A 111 -21.59 0.64 -0.52
CA ALA A 111 -22.40 1.71 0.06
C ALA A 111 -21.96 3.11 -0.44
N LEU A 112 -20.66 3.34 -0.59
CA LEU A 112 -20.11 4.57 -1.18
C LEU A 112 -20.61 4.76 -2.61
N SER A 113 -20.54 3.70 -3.41
CA SER A 113 -20.93 3.73 -4.83
C SER A 113 -22.44 3.96 -4.97
N GLU A 114 -23.26 3.32 -4.13
CA GLU A 114 -24.71 3.51 -4.09
C GLU A 114 -25.09 4.93 -3.64
N LYS A 115 -24.50 5.42 -2.55
CA LYS A 115 -24.84 6.74 -1.97
C LYS A 115 -24.50 7.91 -2.89
N TYR A 116 -23.38 7.84 -3.61
CA TYR A 116 -22.86 8.98 -4.38
C TYR A 116 -22.94 8.81 -5.90
N ASP A 117 -23.51 7.70 -6.37
CA ASP A 117 -23.73 7.36 -7.79
C ASP A 117 -22.44 7.44 -8.63
N PHE A 118 -21.36 6.81 -8.14
CA PHE A 118 -20.11 6.62 -8.89
C PHE A 118 -19.33 5.42 -8.35
N ARG A 119 -18.43 4.87 -9.17
CA ARG A 119 -17.47 3.84 -8.75
C ARG A 119 -16.08 4.45 -8.64
N PRO A 120 -15.43 4.42 -7.45
CA PRO A 120 -14.07 4.90 -7.31
C PRO A 120 -13.08 3.99 -8.03
N ARG A 121 -12.03 4.57 -8.60
CA ARG A 121 -10.84 3.82 -9.00
C ARG A 121 -10.10 3.41 -7.75
N ILE A 122 -9.84 2.11 -7.55
CA ILE A 122 -9.29 1.56 -6.30
C ILE A 122 -7.92 0.96 -6.54
N ASP A 123 -6.97 1.26 -5.65
CA ASP A 123 -5.70 0.56 -5.54
C ASP A 123 -5.42 0.19 -4.07
N PHE A 124 -5.00 -1.05 -3.87
CA PHE A 124 -4.59 -1.55 -2.56
C PHE A 124 -3.09 -1.53 -2.41
N GLU A 125 -2.60 -1.13 -1.24
CA GLU A 125 -1.25 -1.42 -0.81
C GLU A 125 -1.28 -2.49 0.28
N THR A 126 -0.74 -3.69 -0.02
CA THR A 126 -0.79 -4.87 0.84
C THR A 126 0.59 -5.52 1.00
N ASN A 127 0.80 -6.22 2.11
CA ASN A 127 2.01 -7.01 2.32
C ASN A 127 1.99 -8.37 1.57
N GLY A 128 0.87 -8.73 0.95
CA GLY A 128 0.73 -9.93 0.12
C GLY A 128 0.59 -11.25 0.89
N THR A 129 0.37 -11.22 2.21
CA THR A 129 0.26 -12.45 3.02
C THR A 129 -1.16 -13.00 3.12
N LEU A 130 -2.15 -12.23 2.70
CA LEU A 130 -3.57 -12.60 2.74
C LEU A 130 -4.16 -12.57 1.35
N MET A 131 -5.03 -13.55 1.04
CA MET A 131 -5.71 -13.60 -0.24
C MET A 131 -6.83 -12.55 -0.31
N PRO A 132 -6.86 -11.70 -1.35
CA PRO A 132 -7.97 -10.78 -1.57
C PRO A 132 -9.21 -11.52 -2.07
N ASP A 133 -10.38 -11.01 -1.76
CA ASP A 133 -11.62 -11.44 -2.40
C ASP A 133 -11.60 -11.02 -3.89
N LEU A 134 -11.86 -11.96 -4.79
CA LEU A 134 -11.83 -11.71 -6.24
C LEU A 134 -12.86 -10.67 -6.70
N LYS A 135 -13.90 -10.41 -5.92
CA LYS A 135 -14.82 -9.30 -6.17
C LYS A 135 -14.14 -7.95 -6.32
N TRP A 136 -13.01 -7.74 -5.66
CA TRP A 136 -12.24 -6.52 -5.85
C TRP A 136 -11.80 -6.31 -7.28
N VAL A 137 -11.44 -7.39 -7.97
CA VAL A 137 -11.04 -7.36 -9.38
C VAL A 137 -12.26 -7.40 -10.29
N ASP A 138 -13.16 -8.36 -10.07
CA ASP A 138 -14.27 -8.64 -10.97
C ASP A 138 -15.33 -7.54 -10.97
N ASP A 139 -15.67 -7.01 -9.78
CA ASP A 139 -16.76 -6.03 -9.63
C ASP A 139 -16.23 -4.58 -9.63
N PHE A 140 -15.02 -4.33 -9.11
CA PHE A 140 -14.48 -2.98 -8.92
C PHE A 140 -13.27 -2.64 -9.81
N GLY A 141 -12.66 -3.62 -10.47
CA GLY A 141 -11.45 -3.41 -11.26
C GLY A 141 -10.27 -2.90 -10.43
N ALA A 142 -10.20 -3.30 -9.15
CA ALA A 142 -9.15 -2.86 -8.23
C ALA A 142 -7.79 -3.37 -8.66
N THR A 143 -6.76 -2.55 -8.48
CA THR A 143 -5.36 -2.89 -8.65
C THR A 143 -4.68 -3.10 -7.30
N PHE A 144 -3.49 -3.72 -7.32
CA PHE A 144 -2.77 -4.04 -6.09
C PHE A 144 -1.28 -3.69 -6.22
N THR A 145 -0.80 -2.85 -5.32
CA THR A 145 0.62 -2.66 -5.04
C THR A 145 1.02 -3.61 -3.92
N VAL A 146 1.56 -4.75 -4.29
CA VAL A 146 2.00 -5.78 -3.35
C VAL A 146 3.41 -5.47 -2.87
N SER A 147 3.62 -5.40 -1.57
CA SER A 147 4.94 -5.11 -0.97
C SER A 147 5.39 -6.26 -0.08
N PRO A 148 5.90 -7.37 -0.67
CA PRO A 148 6.41 -8.50 0.10
C PRO A 148 7.56 -8.06 1.01
N LYS A 149 7.58 -8.57 2.23
CA LYS A 149 8.57 -8.15 3.23
C LYS A 149 9.80 -9.05 3.14
N LEU A 150 10.96 -8.41 2.92
CA LEU A 150 12.25 -9.09 2.87
C LEU A 150 12.81 -9.33 4.28
N THR A 151 13.73 -10.27 4.40
CA THR A 151 14.35 -10.64 5.67
C THR A 151 15.05 -9.45 6.34
N THR A 152 15.56 -8.50 5.57
CA THR A 152 16.34 -7.36 6.06
C THR A 152 15.49 -6.32 6.79
N ASN A 153 14.29 -6.03 6.30
CA ASN A 153 13.43 -4.95 6.80
C ASN A 153 12.00 -5.38 7.09
N GLY A 154 11.65 -6.62 6.78
CA GLY A 154 10.34 -7.17 6.98
C GLY A 154 10.18 -7.92 8.29
N ASP A 155 9.20 -8.81 8.31
CA ASP A 155 9.00 -9.79 9.36
C ASP A 155 9.66 -11.10 8.91
N PRO A 156 10.66 -11.63 9.65
CA PRO A 156 11.35 -12.87 9.28
C PRO A 156 10.43 -14.08 9.16
N GLU A 157 9.30 -14.08 9.88
CA GLU A 157 8.28 -15.12 9.84
C GLU A 157 7.23 -14.91 8.72
N SER A 158 7.32 -13.80 7.99
CA SER A 158 6.40 -13.48 6.89
C SER A 158 6.52 -14.52 5.76
N LYS A 159 5.37 -15.02 5.36
CA LYS A 159 5.22 -15.94 4.22
C LYS A 159 4.23 -15.32 3.23
N PRO A 160 4.67 -14.37 2.39
CA PRO A 160 3.77 -13.77 1.42
C PRO A 160 3.30 -14.84 0.42
N ASP A 161 1.99 -14.91 0.23
CA ASP A 161 1.39 -15.72 -0.83
C ASP A 161 1.30 -14.90 -2.12
N VAL A 162 2.45 -14.63 -2.70
CA VAL A 162 2.57 -13.80 -3.91
C VAL A 162 1.87 -14.43 -5.10
N LEU A 163 1.73 -15.77 -5.13
CA LEU A 163 1.06 -16.48 -6.23
C LEU A 163 -0.38 -16.04 -6.43
N CYS A 164 -1.12 -15.79 -5.36
CA CYS A 164 -2.51 -15.35 -5.48
C CYS A 164 -2.64 -13.98 -6.17
N TYR A 165 -1.62 -13.12 -6.04
CA TYR A 165 -1.57 -11.81 -6.70
C TYR A 165 -0.98 -11.88 -8.11
N HIS A 166 -0.19 -12.89 -8.42
CA HIS A 166 0.45 -13.04 -9.72
C HIS A 166 -0.50 -13.57 -10.80
N ALA A 167 -1.26 -14.61 -10.48
CA ALA A 167 -1.95 -15.40 -11.49
C ALA A 167 -3.18 -14.74 -12.12
N ASN A 168 -3.95 -13.93 -11.36
CA ASN A 168 -5.27 -13.46 -11.81
C ASN A 168 -5.56 -12.00 -11.45
N ILE A 169 -4.59 -11.23 -10.95
CA ILE A 169 -4.82 -9.91 -10.39
C ILE A 169 -3.89 -8.91 -11.04
N GLN A 170 -4.44 -7.77 -11.46
CA GLN A 170 -3.62 -6.65 -11.93
C GLN A 170 -2.84 -6.07 -10.75
N SER A 171 -1.58 -6.44 -10.62
CA SER A 171 -0.72 -6.07 -9.50
C SER A 171 0.70 -5.74 -9.94
N CYS A 172 1.34 -4.84 -9.21
CA CYS A 172 2.78 -4.64 -9.22
C CYS A 172 3.40 -5.07 -7.89
N PHE A 173 4.69 -5.38 -7.89
CA PHE A 173 5.43 -5.89 -6.73
C PHE A 173 6.51 -4.89 -6.35
N LYS A 174 6.32 -4.21 -5.23
CA LYS A 174 7.23 -3.19 -4.72
C LYS A 174 8.09 -3.75 -3.60
N PHE A 175 9.39 -3.85 -3.83
CA PHE A 175 10.37 -4.33 -2.85
C PHE A 175 11.17 -3.17 -2.28
N VAL A 176 11.27 -3.12 -0.96
CA VAL A 176 12.09 -2.13 -0.24
C VAL A 176 13.52 -2.65 -0.15
N ILE A 177 14.46 -1.95 -0.80
CA ILE A 177 15.85 -2.36 -0.92
C ILE A 177 16.72 -1.60 0.09
N SER A 178 17.36 -2.35 0.98
CA SER A 178 18.30 -1.83 1.99
C SER A 178 19.75 -2.10 1.61
N LYS A 179 20.01 -3.22 0.91
CA LYS A 179 21.35 -3.69 0.55
C LYS A 179 21.30 -4.64 -0.65
N ALA A 180 22.46 -4.97 -1.21
CA ALA A 180 22.56 -5.80 -2.42
C ALA A 180 21.98 -7.21 -2.24
N GLU A 181 22.13 -7.82 -1.06
CA GLU A 181 21.66 -9.18 -0.78
C GLU A 181 20.10 -9.28 -0.80
N ASP A 182 19.40 -8.16 -0.69
CA ASP A 182 17.95 -8.12 -0.86
C ASP A 182 17.54 -8.52 -2.27
N ILE A 183 18.38 -8.21 -3.27
CA ILE A 183 18.16 -8.56 -4.68
C ILE A 183 18.27 -10.07 -4.86
N ASP A 184 19.28 -10.69 -4.27
CA ASP A 184 19.46 -12.14 -4.33
C ASP A 184 18.28 -12.86 -3.68
N GLU A 185 17.74 -12.30 -2.56
CA GLU A 185 16.55 -12.82 -1.91
C GLU A 185 15.32 -12.73 -2.84
N ILE A 186 15.11 -11.59 -3.51
CA ILE A 186 14.00 -11.38 -4.43
C ILE A 186 14.07 -12.38 -5.59
N TRP A 187 15.25 -12.48 -6.23
CA TRP A 187 15.44 -13.38 -7.36
C TRP A 187 15.14 -14.82 -6.99
N ARG A 188 15.73 -15.32 -5.93
CA ARG A 188 15.54 -16.68 -5.46
C ARG A 188 14.11 -17.00 -5.05
N LYS A 189 13.40 -16.05 -4.41
CA LYS A 189 12.05 -16.30 -3.86
C LYS A 189 10.92 -16.01 -4.85
N TYR A 190 11.12 -15.08 -5.80
CA TYR A 190 10.02 -14.53 -6.57
C TYR A 190 10.23 -14.54 -8.08
N VAL A 191 11.46 -14.64 -8.58
CA VAL A 191 11.75 -14.58 -10.01
C VAL A 191 12.19 -15.93 -10.56
N GLU A 192 13.13 -16.62 -9.92
CA GLU A 192 13.68 -17.91 -10.35
C GLU A 192 13.22 -19.07 -9.44
N ASP A 193 12.05 -18.94 -8.82
CA ASP A 193 11.58 -19.94 -7.86
C ASP A 193 11.09 -21.21 -8.57
N ASP A 194 11.61 -22.38 -8.14
CA ASP A 194 11.16 -23.71 -8.55
C ASP A 194 9.66 -23.98 -8.27
N LYS A 195 9.02 -23.12 -7.49
CA LYS A 195 7.59 -23.18 -7.18
C LYS A 195 6.71 -22.48 -8.21
N GLY A 196 7.30 -21.86 -9.23
CA GLY A 196 6.58 -21.31 -10.37
C GLY A 196 6.01 -19.90 -10.18
N ILE A 197 6.56 -19.11 -9.26
CA ILE A 197 6.12 -17.72 -9.07
C ILE A 197 6.48 -16.89 -10.30
N ASN A 198 7.71 -16.92 -10.78
CA ASN A 198 8.20 -16.32 -12.03
C ASN A 198 7.64 -14.91 -12.31
N LEU A 199 7.84 -13.97 -11.37
CA LEU A 199 7.41 -12.59 -11.57
C LEU A 199 8.09 -11.97 -12.79
N GLU A 200 7.32 -11.40 -13.69
CA GLU A 200 7.86 -10.67 -14.82
C GLU A 200 8.51 -9.36 -14.35
N ASN A 201 9.72 -9.08 -14.89
CA ASN A 201 10.53 -7.92 -14.49
C ASN A 201 9.76 -6.58 -14.56
N TYR A 202 8.90 -6.39 -15.57
CA TYR A 202 8.12 -5.16 -15.73
C TYR A 202 7.10 -4.92 -14.60
N ARG A 203 6.76 -5.95 -13.83
CA ARG A 203 5.88 -5.85 -12.66
C ARG A 203 6.64 -5.61 -11.36
N ILE A 204 7.99 -5.65 -11.38
CA ILE A 204 8.83 -5.48 -10.20
C ILE A 204 9.30 -4.03 -10.08
N TRP A 205 9.20 -3.48 -8.88
CA TRP A 205 9.62 -2.14 -8.53
C TRP A 205 10.60 -2.20 -7.36
N PHE A 206 11.78 -1.62 -7.53
CA PHE A 206 12.74 -1.43 -6.44
C PHE A 206 12.59 -0.04 -5.85
N MET A 207 12.44 0.03 -4.53
CA MET A 207 12.29 1.26 -3.78
C MET A 207 13.37 1.35 -2.70
N PRO A 208 14.08 2.49 -2.56
CA PRO A 208 15.10 2.65 -1.54
C PRO A 208 14.50 2.64 -0.12
N CYS A 209 15.15 1.91 0.80
CA CYS A 209 14.85 1.92 2.21
C CYS A 209 15.40 3.21 2.85
N CYS A 210 14.53 4.19 3.10
CA CYS A 210 14.90 5.49 3.67
C CYS A 210 13.69 6.14 4.35
N GLY A 211 13.90 6.97 5.37
CA GLY A 211 12.87 7.67 6.13
C GLY A 211 12.91 9.20 6.00
N SER A 212 13.85 9.76 5.22
CA SER A 212 14.00 11.21 5.01
C SER A 212 14.50 11.53 3.61
N ARG A 213 14.35 12.81 3.21
CA ARG A 213 14.91 13.30 1.93
C ARG A 213 16.42 13.13 1.87
N GLU A 214 17.12 13.41 2.95
CA GLU A 214 18.58 13.27 3.01
C GLU A 214 19.03 11.82 2.80
N GLU A 215 18.39 10.88 3.49
CA GLU A 215 18.65 9.44 3.30
C GLU A 215 18.30 9.00 1.87
N HIS A 216 17.15 9.45 1.35
CA HIS A 216 16.73 9.14 -0.01
C HIS A 216 17.80 9.55 -1.04
N ILE A 217 18.31 10.78 -0.97
CA ILE A 217 19.35 11.28 -1.88
C ILE A 217 20.61 10.41 -1.82
N LYS A 218 20.98 9.93 -0.63
CA LYS A 218 22.18 9.10 -0.44
C LYS A 218 22.05 7.72 -1.08
N VAL A 219 20.87 7.09 -1.00
CA VAL A 219 20.70 5.67 -1.37
C VAL A 219 19.99 5.44 -2.70
N ALA A 220 19.20 6.41 -3.18
CA ALA A 220 18.37 6.25 -4.36
C ALA A 220 19.14 5.90 -5.65
N VAL A 221 20.30 6.53 -5.85
CA VAL A 221 21.14 6.25 -7.04
C VAL A 221 21.60 4.80 -7.06
N THR A 222 22.03 4.25 -5.92
CA THR A 222 22.46 2.86 -5.82
C THR A 222 21.32 1.90 -6.15
N VAL A 223 20.13 2.14 -5.59
CA VAL A 223 18.95 1.29 -5.86
C VAL A 223 18.48 1.44 -7.32
N ALA A 224 18.58 2.64 -7.90
CA ALA A 224 18.27 2.84 -9.31
C ALA A 224 19.24 2.09 -10.23
N GLU A 225 20.54 2.05 -9.90
CA GLU A 225 21.52 1.24 -10.65
C GLU A 225 21.23 -0.25 -10.53
N TYR A 226 20.81 -0.74 -9.35
CA TYR A 226 20.35 -2.12 -9.23
C TYR A 226 19.11 -2.39 -10.11
N ALA A 227 18.12 -1.49 -10.10
CA ALA A 227 16.92 -1.63 -10.94
C ALA A 227 17.29 -1.71 -12.44
N LYS A 228 18.23 -0.88 -12.91
CA LYS A 228 18.75 -0.92 -14.28
C LYS A 228 19.46 -2.24 -14.59
N GLN A 229 20.33 -2.71 -13.71
CA GLN A 229 21.06 -3.97 -13.86
C GLN A 229 20.13 -5.18 -13.97
N MET A 230 19.05 -5.17 -13.19
CA MET A 230 18.09 -6.26 -13.14
C MET A 230 16.93 -6.08 -14.14
N ASN A 231 16.92 -4.99 -14.91
CA ASN A 231 15.85 -4.65 -15.86
C ASN A 231 14.46 -4.64 -15.24
N VAL A 232 14.34 -4.00 -14.06
CA VAL A 232 13.08 -3.78 -13.33
C VAL A 232 12.83 -2.28 -13.17
N ASN A 233 11.64 -1.91 -12.66
CA ASN A 233 11.29 -0.52 -12.45
C ASN A 233 11.92 0.04 -11.17
N PHE A 234 12.16 1.34 -11.14
CA PHE A 234 12.59 2.08 -9.96
C PHE A 234 11.45 2.96 -9.44
N SER A 235 11.19 2.89 -8.13
CA SER A 235 10.27 3.77 -7.44
C SER A 235 11.05 4.65 -6.47
N PRO A 236 11.14 5.98 -6.68
CA PRO A 236 11.55 6.86 -5.58
C PRO A 236 10.48 6.89 -4.48
N ARG A 237 10.78 7.52 -3.35
CA ARG A 237 9.79 7.96 -2.37
C ARG A 237 9.50 9.44 -2.61
N LEU A 238 8.59 9.71 -3.55
CA LEU A 238 8.30 11.05 -4.04
C LEU A 238 7.86 12.01 -2.92
N HIS A 239 7.05 11.54 -1.98
CA HIS A 239 6.62 12.33 -0.83
C HIS A 239 7.80 12.83 0.02
N LEU A 240 8.85 12.00 0.21
CA LEU A 240 10.07 12.45 0.91
C LEU A 240 10.83 13.50 0.09
N LEU A 241 10.88 13.36 -1.24
CA LEU A 241 11.56 14.33 -2.09
C LEU A 241 10.86 15.70 -2.09
N LEU A 242 9.52 15.71 -2.09
CA LEU A 242 8.73 16.95 -2.15
C LEU A 242 8.58 17.59 -0.76
N TRP A 243 8.24 16.82 0.26
CA TRP A 243 7.78 17.33 1.54
C TRP A 243 8.59 16.85 2.75
N ASP A 244 9.63 16.01 2.50
CA ASP A 244 10.45 15.37 3.54
C ASP A 244 9.58 14.61 4.56
N LYS A 245 9.68 14.94 5.83
CA LYS A 245 8.94 14.30 6.92
C LYS A 245 7.58 14.95 7.22
N ALA A 246 7.11 15.86 6.37
CA ALA A 246 5.79 16.45 6.57
C ALA A 246 4.69 15.39 6.44
N LEU A 247 3.72 15.45 7.35
CA LEU A 247 2.59 14.52 7.39
C LEU A 247 1.37 15.12 6.70
N LEU A 248 0.57 14.26 6.05
CA LEU A 248 -0.74 14.61 5.47
C LEU A 248 -0.69 15.74 4.42
N VAL A 249 0.35 15.79 3.64
CA VAL A 249 0.60 16.82 2.60
C VAL A 249 0.17 16.36 1.22
#